data_d7b46dad98ef8180ebfceaf6e958228e
#
_entry.id   d7b46dad98ef8180ebfceaf6e958228e
#
_cell.length_a   1.000
_cell.length_b   1.000
_cell.length_c   1.000
_cell.angle_alpha   90.00
_cell.angle_beta   90.00
_cell.angle_gamma   90.00
#
_symmetry.space_group_name_H-M   'P 1'
#
loop_
_entity.id
_entity.type
_entity.pdbx_description
1 polymer ?
#
loop_
_entity_poly.entity_id
_entity_poly.type
_entity_poly.pdbx_seq_one_letter_code
_entity_poly.pdbx_strand_id
1 'polypeptide(L)'
;ASLIHQGIVPVLAPLTHDKQGHMLNTNVDTIAGEAAKALAKHFEVTLVFCFEKKGVLRDEKDDESVIPEIDRIAFREYVEQGIIQGGMIPKLENAYQAIAGVKQVIITQASEIHQGKGTRVF
;
A
#
# COMPACT_ATOMS: atom_id res chain seq x y z
N ALA A 1 -3.37 6.63 17.95
CA ALA A 1 -2.05 6.66 18.62
C ALA A 1 -2.12 6.11 20.04
N SER A 2 -3.12 6.51 20.86
CA SER A 2 -3.20 6.07 22.27
C SER A 2 -3.33 4.56 22.46
N LEU A 3 -4.10 3.86 21.62
CA LEU A 3 -4.24 2.40 21.65
C LEU A 3 -2.91 1.71 21.34
N ILE A 4 -2.19 2.19 20.35
CA ILE A 4 -0.88 1.64 19.97
C ILE A 4 0.14 1.82 21.09
N HIS A 5 0.16 2.96 21.76
CA HIS A 5 1.01 3.18 22.94
C HIS A 5 0.72 2.24 24.10
N GLN A 6 -0.50 1.71 24.17
CA GLN A 6 -0.90 0.69 25.16
C GLN A 6 -0.62 -0.76 24.69
N GLY A 7 0.05 -0.94 23.54
CA GLY A 7 0.34 -2.25 22.99
C GLY A 7 -0.82 -2.91 22.26
N ILE A 8 -1.88 -2.15 21.96
CA ILE A 8 -3.06 -2.67 21.23
C ILE A 8 -2.82 -2.51 19.73
N VAL A 9 -3.05 -3.57 18.98
CA VAL A 9 -3.02 -3.56 17.50
C VAL A 9 -4.43 -3.28 16.99
N PRO A 10 -4.71 -2.05 16.47
CA PRO A 10 -6.03 -1.74 15.92
C PRO A 10 -6.21 -2.44 14.55
N VAL A 11 -7.37 -3.00 14.32
CA VAL A 11 -7.79 -3.57 13.04
C VAL A 11 -8.95 -2.74 12.51
N LEU A 12 -8.79 -2.15 11.33
CA LEU A 12 -9.77 -1.26 10.71
C LEU A 12 -10.55 -2.01 9.63
N ALA A 13 -11.90 -2.00 9.74
CA ALA A 13 -12.75 -2.51 8.68
C ALA A 13 -12.93 -1.47 7.57
N PRO A 14 -13.17 -1.90 6.31
CA PRO A 14 -13.43 -0.97 5.20
C PRO A 14 -14.85 -0.42 5.21
N LEU A 15 -15.36 -0.14 6.40
CA LEU A 15 -16.70 0.41 6.63
C LEU A 15 -16.55 1.77 7.32
N THR A 16 -17.20 2.76 6.74
CA THR A 16 -17.26 4.12 7.27
C THR A 16 -18.72 4.55 7.44
N HIS A 17 -18.96 5.71 7.99
CA HIS A 17 -20.29 6.28 8.12
C HIS A 17 -20.28 7.79 7.91
N ASP A 18 -21.41 8.34 7.50
CA ASP A 18 -21.61 9.77 7.22
C ASP A 18 -22.01 10.58 8.45
N LYS A 19 -22.07 9.98 9.63
CA LYS A 19 -22.60 10.54 10.89
C LYS A 19 -24.10 10.81 10.87
N GLN A 20 -24.82 10.32 9.87
CA GLN A 20 -26.28 10.44 9.71
C GLN A 20 -26.98 9.07 9.76
N GLY A 21 -26.27 8.03 10.18
CA GLY A 21 -26.81 6.67 10.30
C GLY A 21 -26.62 5.79 9.07
N HIS A 22 -25.94 6.28 8.02
CA HIS A 22 -25.64 5.49 6.81
C HIS A 22 -24.26 4.82 6.92
N MET A 23 -24.23 3.52 6.66
CA MET A 23 -22.99 2.75 6.51
C MET A 23 -22.50 2.84 5.07
N LEU A 24 -21.21 3.10 4.90
CA LEU A 24 -20.56 3.24 3.59
C LEU A 24 -19.47 2.19 3.45
N ASN A 25 -19.45 1.51 2.31
CA ASN A 25 -18.34 0.65 1.92
C ASN A 25 -17.24 1.52 1.28
N THR A 26 -16.06 1.51 1.87
CA THR A 26 -14.95 2.37 1.45
C THR A 26 -13.79 1.51 0.93
N ASN A 27 -13.06 2.02 -0.06
CA ASN A 27 -11.89 1.33 -0.60
C ASN A 27 -10.84 1.10 0.49
N VAL A 28 -10.40 -0.14 0.66
CA VAL A 28 -9.45 -0.56 1.71
C VAL A 28 -8.10 0.13 1.57
N ASP A 29 -7.59 0.26 0.35
CA ASP A 29 -6.29 0.89 0.09
C ASP A 29 -6.32 2.38 0.47
N THR A 30 -7.46 3.04 0.24
CA THR A 30 -7.68 4.43 0.66
C THR A 30 -7.67 4.55 2.18
N ILE A 31 -8.39 3.67 2.89
CA ILE A 31 -8.40 3.66 4.36
C ILE A 31 -6.98 3.42 4.91
N ALA A 32 -6.25 2.46 4.35
CA ALA A 32 -4.88 2.17 4.75
C ALA A 32 -3.96 3.39 4.57
N GLY A 33 -4.03 4.06 3.43
CA GLY A 33 -3.26 5.27 3.15
C GLY A 33 -3.59 6.42 4.09
N GLU A 34 -4.86 6.69 4.35
CA GLU A 34 -5.28 7.76 5.26
C GLU A 34 -4.91 7.45 6.71
N ALA A 35 -5.07 6.18 7.15
CA ALA A 35 -4.63 5.75 8.48
C ALA A 35 -3.12 5.91 8.65
N ALA A 36 -2.33 5.51 7.64
CA ALA A 36 -0.88 5.66 7.66
C ALA A 36 -0.45 7.13 7.77
N LYS A 37 -1.06 8.02 6.99
CA LYS A 37 -0.80 9.47 7.07
C LYS A 37 -1.16 10.06 8.44
N ALA A 38 -2.28 9.64 9.02
CA ALA A 38 -2.69 10.08 10.35
C ALA A 38 -1.71 9.61 11.44
N LEU A 39 -1.26 8.36 11.36
CA LEU A 39 -0.29 7.79 12.30
C LEU A 39 1.11 8.39 12.14
N ALA A 40 1.50 8.80 10.94
CA ALA A 40 2.80 9.41 10.67
C ALA A 40 3.03 10.73 11.43
N LYS A 41 1.99 11.33 11.96
CA LYS A 41 2.10 12.49 12.88
C LYS A 41 2.66 12.11 14.26
N HIS A 42 2.64 10.84 14.61
CA HIS A 42 3.02 10.33 15.94
C HIS A 42 4.09 9.25 15.87
N PHE A 43 4.27 8.61 14.72
CA PHE A 43 5.16 7.47 14.54
C PHE A 43 5.92 7.56 13.21
N GLU A 44 7.04 6.87 13.14
CA GLU A 44 7.68 6.56 11.88
C GLU A 44 6.94 5.38 11.24
N VAL A 45 6.21 5.63 10.15
CA VAL A 45 5.28 4.67 9.56
C VAL A 45 5.84 4.06 8.29
N THR A 46 5.83 2.73 8.20
CA THR A 46 5.95 1.97 6.96
C THR A 46 4.58 1.43 6.60
N LEU A 47 4.05 1.81 5.43
CA LEU A 47 2.80 1.27 4.89
C LEU A 47 3.10 0.07 4.01
N VAL A 48 2.47 -1.07 4.30
CA VAL A 48 2.64 -2.28 3.52
C VAL A 48 1.31 -2.68 2.90
N PHE A 49 1.25 -2.68 1.57
CA PHE A 49 0.13 -3.25 0.84
C PHE A 49 0.41 -4.73 0.55
N CYS A 50 -0.45 -5.60 1.05
CA CYS A 50 -0.37 -7.04 0.82
C CYS A 50 -1.35 -7.46 -0.28
N PHE A 51 -0.87 -8.30 -1.21
CA PHE A 51 -1.72 -8.88 -2.24
C PHE A 51 -1.19 -10.24 -2.71
N GLU A 52 -1.64 -10.77 -3.84
CA GLU A 52 -1.40 -12.15 -4.26
C GLU A 52 0.05 -12.42 -4.69
N LYS A 53 0.78 -11.40 -5.15
CA LYS A 53 2.13 -11.54 -5.67
C LYS A 53 3.17 -10.99 -4.69
N LYS A 54 4.40 -11.44 -4.83
CA LYS A 54 5.55 -11.05 -3.98
C LYS A 54 5.94 -9.58 -4.09
N GLY A 55 5.39 -8.88 -5.07
CA GLY A 55 5.64 -7.48 -5.37
C GLY A 55 5.06 -7.11 -6.74
N VAL A 56 5.45 -5.98 -7.28
CA VAL A 56 5.16 -5.64 -8.67
C VAL A 56 6.08 -6.44 -9.58
N LEU A 57 5.51 -7.27 -10.44
CA LEU A 57 6.27 -8.15 -11.32
C LEU A 57 6.55 -7.46 -12.65
N ARG A 58 7.77 -7.65 -13.18
CA ARG A 58 8.12 -7.26 -14.54
C ARG A 58 7.42 -8.13 -15.58
N ASP A 59 7.27 -9.41 -15.27
CA ASP A 59 6.51 -10.39 -16.06
C ASP A 59 5.53 -11.11 -15.13
N GLU A 60 4.23 -10.97 -15.39
CA GLU A 60 3.17 -11.61 -14.57
C GLU A 60 3.28 -13.13 -14.49
N LYS A 61 3.94 -13.77 -15.47
CA LYS A 61 4.15 -15.22 -15.52
C LYS A 61 5.38 -15.69 -14.74
N ASP A 62 6.24 -14.76 -14.32
CA ASP A 62 7.45 -15.04 -13.57
C ASP A 62 7.38 -14.40 -12.18
N ASP A 63 7.04 -15.22 -11.18
CA ASP A 63 6.91 -14.78 -9.79
C ASP A 63 8.24 -14.30 -9.17
N GLU A 64 9.37 -14.59 -9.79
CA GLU A 64 10.69 -14.13 -9.36
C GLU A 64 11.10 -12.79 -10.02
N SER A 65 10.30 -12.29 -10.96
CA SER A 65 10.57 -11.03 -11.68
C SER A 65 10.15 -9.78 -10.91
N VAL A 66 10.22 -9.81 -9.59
CA VAL A 66 9.85 -8.66 -8.74
C VAL A 66 10.72 -7.46 -9.04
N ILE A 67 10.08 -6.32 -9.31
CA ILE A 67 10.75 -5.02 -9.43
C ILE A 67 11.02 -4.51 -8.01
N PRO A 68 12.28 -4.34 -7.60
CA PRO A 68 12.58 -4.02 -6.19
C PRO A 68 12.19 -2.61 -5.80
N GLU A 69 12.26 -1.66 -6.73
CA GLU A 69 11.99 -0.25 -6.47
C GLU A 69 11.28 0.38 -7.67
N ILE A 70 10.29 1.22 -7.39
CA ILE A 70 9.56 1.98 -8.42
C ILE A 70 9.39 3.42 -7.95
N ASP A 71 9.95 4.38 -8.69
CA ASP A 71 9.62 5.79 -8.54
C ASP A 71 8.50 6.21 -9.52
N ARG A 72 8.06 7.46 -9.45
CA ARG A 72 6.98 7.96 -10.30
C ARG A 72 7.32 7.96 -11.78
N ILE A 73 8.59 8.12 -12.14
CA ILE A 73 9.04 8.13 -13.53
C ILE A 73 8.99 6.70 -14.07
N ALA A 74 9.61 5.76 -13.35
CA ALA A 74 9.59 4.34 -13.69
C ALA A 74 8.15 3.78 -13.75
N PHE A 75 7.27 4.23 -12.85
CA PHE A 75 5.86 3.85 -12.87
C PHE A 75 5.19 4.21 -14.21
N ARG A 76 5.36 5.44 -14.66
CA ARG A 76 4.79 5.89 -15.94
C ARG A 76 5.35 5.10 -17.12
N GLU A 77 6.67 4.89 -17.16
CA GLU A 77 7.32 4.10 -18.20
C GLU A 77 6.82 2.66 -18.23
N TYR A 78 6.66 2.02 -17.07
CA TYR A 78 6.15 0.65 -16.99
C TYR A 78 4.68 0.53 -17.39
N VAL A 79 3.87 1.55 -17.14
CA VAL A 79 2.49 1.61 -17.63
C VAL A 79 2.47 1.75 -19.16
N GLU A 80 3.28 2.65 -19.73
CA GLU A 80 3.39 2.85 -21.18
C GLU A 80 3.90 1.59 -21.91
N GLN A 81 4.81 0.86 -21.30
CA GLN A 81 5.34 -0.40 -21.81
C GLN A 81 4.40 -1.60 -21.62
N GLY A 82 3.28 -1.42 -20.91
CA GLY A 82 2.34 -2.50 -20.60
C GLY A 82 2.83 -3.51 -19.57
N ILE A 83 3.92 -3.20 -18.85
CA ILE A 83 4.45 -4.02 -17.75
C ILE A 83 3.52 -3.92 -16.55
N ILE A 84 3.12 -2.70 -16.18
CA ILE A 84 2.13 -2.45 -15.14
C ILE A 84 0.79 -2.18 -15.81
N GLN A 85 -0.21 -2.99 -15.49
CA GLN A 85 -1.54 -2.90 -16.09
C GLN A 85 -2.64 -3.34 -15.14
N GLY A 86 -3.90 -3.12 -15.54
CA GLY A 86 -5.06 -3.58 -14.80
C GLY A 86 -5.13 -3.03 -13.38
N GLY A 87 -5.46 -3.89 -12.43
CA GLY A 87 -5.66 -3.53 -11.02
C GLY A 87 -4.40 -3.08 -10.27
N MET A 88 -3.21 -3.27 -10.85
CA MET A 88 -1.96 -2.80 -10.25
C MET A 88 -1.81 -1.28 -10.38
N ILE A 89 -2.37 -0.67 -11.42
CA ILE A 89 -2.31 0.79 -11.63
C ILE A 89 -2.93 1.55 -10.44
N PRO A 90 -4.19 1.31 -10.06
CA PRO A 90 -4.78 2.02 -8.92
C PRO A 90 -4.08 1.70 -7.59
N LYS A 91 -3.51 0.52 -7.41
CA LYS A 91 -2.71 0.21 -6.20
C LYS A 91 -1.48 1.09 -6.09
N LEU A 92 -0.73 1.25 -7.16
CA LEU A 92 0.44 2.13 -7.19
C LEU A 92 0.05 3.61 -7.06
N GLU A 93 -1.06 4.03 -7.67
CA GLU A 93 -1.58 5.38 -7.49
C GLU A 93 -1.92 5.67 -6.02
N ASN A 94 -2.59 4.75 -5.33
CA ASN A 94 -2.85 4.86 -3.90
C ASN A 94 -1.56 4.89 -3.07
N ALA A 95 -0.57 4.07 -3.43
CA ALA A 95 0.75 4.08 -2.79
C ALA A 95 1.41 5.46 -2.92
N TYR A 96 1.38 6.07 -4.10
CA TYR A 96 1.95 7.40 -4.32
C TYR A 96 1.20 8.52 -3.60
N GLN A 97 -0.10 8.38 -3.39
CA GLN A 97 -0.87 9.32 -2.57
C GLN A 97 -0.49 9.24 -1.08
N ALA A 98 -0.16 8.05 -0.59
CA ALA A 98 0.20 7.83 0.81
C ALA A 98 1.65 8.24 1.13
N ILE A 99 2.56 8.19 0.15
CA ILE A 99 4.01 8.33 0.37
C ILE A 99 4.42 9.70 0.92
N ALA A 100 3.63 10.74 0.67
CA ALA A 100 3.94 12.10 1.10
C ALA A 100 3.98 12.28 2.64
N GLY A 101 3.38 11.35 3.38
CA GLY A 101 3.29 11.44 4.84
C GLY A 101 3.96 10.30 5.60
N VAL A 102 4.47 9.27 4.91
CA VAL A 102 5.03 8.07 5.54
C VAL A 102 6.50 7.89 5.17
N LYS A 103 7.23 7.11 5.96
CA LYS A 103 8.65 6.83 5.71
C LYS A 103 8.86 6.08 4.41
N GLN A 104 8.06 5.05 4.18
CA GLN A 104 8.10 4.25 2.95
C GLN A 104 6.79 3.49 2.72
N VAL A 105 6.58 3.12 1.47
CA VAL A 105 5.48 2.24 1.07
C VAL A 105 6.08 1.00 0.40
N ILE A 106 5.60 -0.18 0.80
CA ILE A 106 6.03 -1.47 0.26
C ILE A 106 4.81 -2.20 -0.28
N ILE A 107 4.95 -2.81 -1.46
CA ILE A 107 3.97 -3.71 -2.04
C ILE A 107 4.56 -5.13 -2.02
N THR A 108 3.89 -6.06 -1.37
CA THR A 108 4.40 -7.42 -1.17
C THR A 108 3.28 -8.45 -1.02
N GLN A 109 3.66 -9.69 -0.80
CA GLN A 109 2.77 -10.76 -0.39
C GLN A 109 2.81 -10.92 1.13
N ALA A 110 1.70 -11.26 1.77
CA ALA A 110 1.62 -11.37 3.22
C ALA A 110 2.66 -12.32 3.84
N SER A 111 2.99 -13.42 3.16
CA SER A 111 4.02 -14.37 3.57
C SER A 111 5.45 -13.82 3.54
N GLU A 112 5.69 -12.76 2.78
CA GLU A 112 7.02 -12.19 2.55
C GLU A 112 7.33 -10.95 3.41
N ILE A 113 6.36 -10.48 4.22
CA ILE A 113 6.50 -9.26 5.03
C ILE A 113 7.74 -9.31 5.92
N HIS A 114 7.97 -10.44 6.59
CA HIS A 114 9.09 -10.61 7.52
C HIS A 114 10.45 -10.77 6.84
N GLN A 115 10.46 -11.02 5.54
CA GLN A 115 11.68 -11.19 4.76
C GLN A 115 12.20 -9.88 4.16
N GLY A 116 11.46 -8.79 4.32
CA GLY A 116 11.80 -7.49 3.74
C GLY A 116 11.77 -7.47 2.21
N LYS A 117 11.12 -8.46 1.60
CA LYS A 117 10.98 -8.57 0.15
C LYS A 117 9.74 -7.83 -0.34
N GLY A 118 9.74 -7.47 -1.61
CA GLY A 118 8.65 -6.76 -2.25
C GLY A 118 9.15 -5.59 -3.09
N THR A 119 8.22 -4.75 -3.51
CA THR A 119 8.50 -3.54 -4.26
C THR A 119 8.41 -2.33 -3.34
N ARG A 120 9.49 -1.59 -3.20
CA ARG A 120 9.49 -0.31 -2.52
C ARG A 120 9.04 0.79 -3.49
N VAL A 121 8.05 1.56 -3.06
CA VAL A 121 7.51 2.70 -3.81
C VAL A 121 8.04 3.99 -3.19
N PHE A 122 8.56 4.89 -4.02
CA PHE A 122 9.11 6.17 -3.55
C PHE A 122 9.03 7.29 -4.59
#